data_415026e6e4fa5f77ade61ea417e52547
#
_entry.id   415026e6e4fa5f77ade61ea417e52547
#
_cell.length_a   1.000
_cell.length_b   1.000
_cell.length_c   1.000
_cell.angle_alpha   90.00
_cell.angle_beta   90.00
_cell.angle_gamma   90.00
#
_symmetry.space_group_name_H-M   'P 1'
#
loop_
_entity.id
_entity.type
_entity.pdbx_description
1 polymer ?
#
loop_
_entity_poly.entity_id
_entity_poly.type
_entity_poly.pdbx_seq_one_letter_code
_entity_poly.pdbx_strand_id
1 'polypeptide(L)'
;MRRARILTGAGLVLALGFCGTGAWTYAQARTDDTLAYGRERDEALADGRKGIAVLTTLDASTRQRAEQGIRAWRAASTGPLREELGRTGAEAGASARGTVTEAAVTALDTRSGTAKLIATVRVEVTPAGSRKPGTDRKRLEAVLVRTGDGEWKVRALSAVPVEGEKEGGTR
;
A
#
# COMPACT_ATOMS: atom_id res chain seq x y z
N MET A 1 -55.38 -14.02 -29.92
CA MET A 1 -54.71 -14.40 -28.66
C MET A 1 -53.45 -15.28 -28.81
N ARG A 2 -53.24 -16.04 -29.89
CA ARG A 2 -52.02 -16.87 -30.08
C ARG A 2 -50.72 -16.07 -30.34
N ARG A 3 -50.81 -14.93 -31.04
CA ARG A 3 -49.59 -14.11 -31.39
C ARG A 3 -48.96 -13.41 -30.19
N ALA A 4 -49.72 -13.02 -29.19
CA ALA A 4 -49.20 -12.37 -27.98
C ALA A 4 -48.40 -13.36 -27.10
N ARG A 5 -48.77 -14.64 -27.04
CA ARG A 5 -48.06 -15.69 -26.27
C ARG A 5 -46.71 -16.07 -26.90
N ILE A 6 -46.58 -15.98 -28.22
CA ILE A 6 -45.33 -16.26 -28.94
C ILE A 6 -44.30 -15.14 -28.70
N LEU A 7 -44.73 -13.89 -28.66
CA LEU A 7 -43.84 -12.73 -28.39
C LEU A 7 -43.36 -12.73 -26.95
N THR A 8 -44.20 -13.14 -25.99
CA THR A 8 -43.80 -13.24 -24.58
C THR A 8 -42.78 -14.36 -24.36
N GLY A 9 -42.94 -15.50 -25.04
CA GLY A 9 -42.00 -16.62 -24.97
C GLY A 9 -40.63 -16.30 -25.58
N ALA A 10 -40.60 -15.62 -26.73
CA ALA A 10 -39.36 -15.22 -27.38
C ALA A 10 -38.56 -14.19 -26.54
N GLY A 11 -39.23 -13.23 -25.89
CA GLY A 11 -38.60 -12.29 -24.97
C GLY A 11 -37.97 -12.95 -23.73
N LEU A 12 -38.66 -13.96 -23.16
CA LEU A 12 -38.17 -14.69 -22.00
C LEU A 12 -36.91 -15.52 -22.34
N VAL A 13 -36.91 -16.18 -23.50
CA VAL A 13 -35.75 -16.99 -23.95
C VAL A 13 -34.52 -16.09 -24.20
N LEU A 14 -34.71 -14.91 -24.81
CA LEU A 14 -33.66 -13.94 -25.03
C LEU A 14 -33.10 -13.39 -23.69
N ALA A 15 -33.97 -13.09 -22.72
CA ALA A 15 -33.56 -12.61 -21.41
C ALA A 15 -32.78 -13.67 -20.64
N LEU A 16 -33.20 -14.93 -20.65
CA LEU A 16 -32.50 -16.04 -20.04
C LEU A 16 -31.14 -16.34 -20.70
N GLY A 17 -31.07 -16.23 -22.03
CA GLY A 17 -29.81 -16.34 -22.78
C GLY A 17 -28.81 -15.24 -22.42
N PHE A 18 -29.28 -13.99 -22.28
CA PHE A 18 -28.42 -12.87 -21.88
C PHE A 18 -27.94 -12.98 -20.43
N CYS A 19 -28.78 -13.42 -19.50
CA CYS A 19 -28.39 -13.70 -18.11
C CYS A 19 -27.41 -14.87 -18.00
N GLY A 20 -27.60 -15.92 -18.81
CA GLY A 20 -26.72 -17.10 -18.84
C GLY A 20 -25.31 -16.76 -19.36
N THR A 21 -25.20 -15.96 -20.43
CA THR A 21 -23.89 -15.52 -20.95
C THR A 21 -23.19 -14.57 -19.98
N GLY A 22 -23.93 -13.66 -19.31
CA GLY A 22 -23.38 -12.77 -18.29
C GLY A 22 -22.83 -13.53 -17.06
N ALA A 23 -23.55 -14.54 -16.60
CA ALA A 23 -23.10 -15.39 -15.49
C ALA A 23 -21.88 -16.24 -15.86
N TRP A 24 -21.82 -16.75 -17.09
CA TRP A 24 -20.70 -17.52 -17.60
C TRP A 24 -19.42 -16.65 -17.73
N THR A 25 -19.52 -15.47 -18.35
CA THR A 25 -18.38 -14.55 -18.47
C THR A 25 -17.90 -14.05 -17.12
N TYR A 26 -18.81 -13.82 -16.16
CA TYR A 26 -18.45 -13.47 -14.79
C TYR A 26 -17.73 -14.60 -14.05
N ALA A 27 -18.19 -15.85 -14.22
CA ALA A 27 -17.53 -17.02 -13.63
C ALA A 27 -16.14 -17.23 -14.24
N GLN A 28 -15.99 -17.07 -15.56
CA GLN A 28 -14.73 -17.21 -16.26
C GLN A 28 -13.73 -16.09 -15.88
N ALA A 29 -14.22 -14.85 -15.71
CA ALA A 29 -13.40 -13.73 -15.23
C ALA A 29 -12.87 -13.91 -13.81
N ARG A 30 -13.55 -14.69 -12.97
CA ARG A 30 -13.06 -15.03 -11.61
C ARG A 30 -11.96 -16.08 -11.61
N THR A 31 -11.85 -16.89 -12.63
CA THR A 31 -10.82 -17.93 -12.80
C THR A 31 -9.69 -17.50 -13.73
N ASP A 32 -9.72 -16.25 -14.22
CA ASP A 32 -8.66 -15.71 -15.07
C ASP A 32 -7.47 -15.29 -14.19
N ASP A 33 -6.35 -16.02 -14.32
CA ASP A 33 -5.10 -15.77 -13.59
C ASP A 33 -4.57 -14.35 -13.80
N THR A 34 -4.85 -13.75 -14.96
CA THR A 34 -4.46 -12.36 -15.26
C THR A 34 -5.20 -11.36 -14.39
N LEU A 35 -6.51 -11.59 -14.17
CA LEU A 35 -7.33 -10.75 -13.30
C LEU A 35 -6.99 -10.97 -11.82
N ALA A 36 -6.68 -12.20 -11.42
CA ALA A 36 -6.22 -12.50 -10.07
C ALA A 36 -4.90 -11.78 -9.78
N TYR A 37 -3.93 -11.86 -10.70
CA TYR A 37 -2.67 -11.13 -10.60
C TYR A 37 -2.87 -9.61 -10.53
N GLY A 38 -3.77 -9.06 -11.35
CA GLY A 38 -4.12 -7.64 -11.35
C GLY A 38 -4.65 -7.19 -9.99
N ARG A 39 -5.56 -7.96 -9.38
CA ARG A 39 -6.09 -7.67 -8.05
C ARG A 39 -5.03 -7.69 -6.96
N GLU A 40 -4.20 -8.75 -6.92
CA GLU A 40 -3.12 -8.85 -5.94
C GLU A 40 -2.11 -7.70 -6.08
N ARG A 41 -1.82 -7.28 -7.31
CA ARG A 41 -0.96 -6.13 -7.58
C ARG A 41 -1.55 -4.83 -7.05
N ASP A 42 -2.84 -4.62 -7.26
CA ASP A 42 -3.54 -3.40 -6.82
C ASP A 42 -3.69 -3.38 -5.28
N GLU A 43 -3.94 -4.53 -4.65
CA GLU A 43 -3.94 -4.69 -3.19
C GLU A 43 -2.55 -4.39 -2.60
N ALA A 44 -1.49 -5.01 -3.15
CA ALA A 44 -0.12 -4.74 -2.71
C ALA A 44 0.25 -3.27 -2.87
N LEU A 45 -0.18 -2.61 -3.95
CA LEU A 45 0.05 -1.19 -4.16
C LEU A 45 -0.69 -0.33 -3.13
N ALA A 46 -1.96 -0.61 -2.88
CA ALA A 46 -2.79 0.15 -1.94
C ALA A 46 -2.26 0.04 -0.50
N ASP A 47 -2.01 -1.19 -0.04
CA ASP A 47 -1.48 -1.45 1.31
C ASP A 47 -0.05 -0.95 1.46
N GLY A 48 0.78 -1.12 0.42
CA GLY A 48 2.15 -0.60 0.41
C GLY A 48 2.20 0.92 0.51
N ARG A 49 1.36 1.65 -0.23
CA ARG A 49 1.24 3.12 -0.11
C ARG A 49 0.86 3.53 1.30
N LYS A 50 -0.14 2.86 1.88
CA LYS A 50 -0.60 3.09 3.26
C LYS A 50 0.50 2.79 4.27
N GLY A 51 1.17 1.64 4.14
CA GLY A 51 2.28 1.24 5.01
C GLY A 51 3.45 2.22 4.98
N ILE A 52 3.88 2.65 3.78
CA ILE A 52 4.95 3.64 3.61
C ILE A 52 4.55 4.99 4.24
N ALA A 53 3.31 5.47 4.03
CA ALA A 53 2.82 6.71 4.62
C ALA A 53 2.84 6.65 6.16
N VAL A 54 2.43 5.52 6.75
CA VAL A 54 2.50 5.29 8.20
C VAL A 54 3.94 5.30 8.67
N LEU A 55 4.83 4.53 8.04
CA LEU A 55 6.24 4.39 8.44
C LEU A 55 7.07 5.69 8.29
N THR A 56 6.61 6.61 7.46
CA THR A 56 7.25 7.93 7.27
C THR A 56 6.58 9.05 8.08
N THR A 57 5.59 8.71 8.91
CA THR A 57 4.85 9.67 9.76
C THR A 57 5.06 9.34 11.23
N LEU A 58 5.51 10.33 12.02
CA LEU A 58 5.67 10.24 13.46
C LEU A 58 5.32 11.59 14.10
N ASP A 59 4.35 11.61 14.97
CA ASP A 59 4.15 12.75 15.88
C ASP A 59 4.92 12.49 17.18
N ALA A 60 6.07 13.14 17.31
CA ALA A 60 6.90 13.07 18.49
C ALA A 60 6.82 14.35 19.36
N SER A 61 5.75 15.14 19.23
CA SER A 61 5.53 16.33 20.04
C SER A 61 5.45 16.02 21.55
N THR A 62 5.06 14.79 21.91
CA THR A 62 5.12 14.24 23.25
C THR A 62 5.57 12.77 23.18
N ARG A 63 6.16 12.28 24.28
CA ARG A 63 6.54 10.86 24.40
C ARG A 63 5.36 9.92 24.15
N GLN A 64 4.19 10.24 24.71
CA GLN A 64 2.98 9.40 24.51
C GLN A 64 2.57 9.30 23.03
N ARG A 65 2.66 10.41 22.26
CA ARG A 65 2.37 10.41 20.82
C ARG A 65 3.42 9.64 20.03
N ALA A 66 4.71 9.79 20.40
CA ALA A 66 5.77 8.99 19.82
C ALA A 66 5.53 7.49 20.04
N GLU A 67 5.14 7.06 21.24
CA GLU A 67 4.77 5.67 21.55
C GLU A 67 3.60 5.18 20.68
N GLN A 68 2.58 6.03 20.45
CA GLN A 68 1.47 5.69 19.55
C GLN A 68 1.95 5.52 18.11
N GLY A 69 2.83 6.40 17.63
CA GLY A 69 3.42 6.33 16.31
C GLY A 69 4.24 5.05 16.10
N ILE A 70 5.10 4.70 17.06
CA ILE A 70 5.89 3.45 17.01
C ILE A 70 4.98 2.22 17.02
N ARG A 71 3.88 2.22 17.77
CA ARG A 71 2.87 1.14 17.70
C ARG A 71 2.25 1.04 16.31
N ALA A 72 1.91 2.16 15.67
CA ALA A 72 1.39 2.20 14.31
C ALA A 72 2.43 1.69 13.29
N TRP A 73 3.70 2.05 13.44
CA TRP A 73 4.79 1.54 12.60
C TRP A 73 4.92 0.02 12.70
N ARG A 74 4.88 -0.51 13.92
CA ARG A 74 4.92 -1.96 14.16
C ARG A 74 3.69 -2.68 13.58
N ALA A 75 2.51 -2.06 13.59
CA ALA A 75 1.31 -2.63 12.99
C ALA A 75 1.38 -2.68 11.46
N ALA A 76 2.01 -1.66 10.83
CA ALA A 76 2.20 -1.59 9.38
C ALA A 76 3.38 -2.44 8.86
N SER A 77 4.20 -2.99 9.76
CA SER A 77 5.41 -3.74 9.42
C SER A 77 5.32 -5.22 9.82
N THR A 78 6.21 -6.04 9.25
CA THR A 78 6.36 -7.46 9.55
C THR A 78 7.84 -7.89 9.53
N GLY A 79 8.14 -9.07 10.06
CA GLY A 79 9.47 -9.67 10.06
C GLY A 79 10.54 -8.78 10.73
N PRO A 80 11.75 -8.71 10.14
CA PRO A 80 12.89 -7.99 10.75
C PRO A 80 12.60 -6.52 11.05
N LEU A 81 11.89 -5.81 10.15
CA LEU A 81 11.53 -4.41 10.36
C LEU A 81 10.66 -4.22 11.62
N ARG A 82 9.67 -5.10 11.79
CA ARG A 82 8.80 -5.05 12.98
C ARG A 82 9.58 -5.33 14.28
N GLU A 83 10.56 -6.23 14.24
CA GLU A 83 11.43 -6.54 15.39
C GLU A 83 12.32 -5.37 15.75
N GLU A 84 12.92 -4.72 14.76
CA GLU A 84 13.74 -3.52 14.92
C GLU A 84 12.95 -2.36 15.53
N LEU A 85 11.77 -2.09 14.98
CA LEU A 85 10.83 -1.08 15.51
C LEU A 85 10.35 -1.43 16.94
N GLY A 86 10.36 -2.70 17.32
CA GLY A 86 10.04 -3.15 18.67
C GLY A 86 11.12 -2.76 19.71
N ARG A 87 12.37 -2.55 19.28
CA ARG A 87 13.48 -2.13 20.13
C ARG A 87 13.63 -0.61 20.17
N THR A 88 12.94 0.12 19.32
CA THR A 88 13.01 1.58 19.23
C THR A 88 12.31 2.20 20.44
N GLY A 89 13.07 2.99 21.21
CA GLY A 89 12.54 3.80 22.31
C GLY A 89 11.74 5.00 21.78
N ALA A 90 10.72 5.37 22.52
CA ALA A 90 9.94 6.56 22.21
C ALA A 90 10.42 7.76 23.03
N GLU A 91 10.80 8.82 22.35
CA GLU A 91 11.20 10.08 22.96
C GLU A 91 10.46 11.25 22.31
N ALA A 92 10.25 12.32 23.09
CA ALA A 92 9.73 13.55 22.53
C ALA A 92 10.83 14.22 21.69
N GLY A 93 10.44 14.78 20.52
CA GLY A 93 11.40 15.37 19.61
C GLY A 93 10.76 15.96 18.36
N ALA A 94 11.49 15.88 17.25
CA ALA A 94 10.99 16.32 15.95
C ALA A 94 9.87 15.39 15.47
N SER A 95 8.84 15.99 14.89
CA SER A 95 7.73 15.27 14.24
C SER A 95 7.94 15.23 12.74
N ALA A 96 7.53 14.14 12.10
CA ALA A 96 7.58 13.97 10.65
C ALA A 96 6.20 13.58 10.12
N ARG A 97 5.84 14.07 8.94
CA ARG A 97 4.64 13.67 8.21
C ARG A 97 5.01 13.29 6.79
N GLY A 98 4.87 12.02 6.47
CA GLY A 98 5.08 11.50 5.12
C GLY A 98 3.80 11.44 4.31
N THR A 99 3.89 11.90 3.06
CA THR A 99 2.80 11.79 2.07
C THR A 99 3.36 11.10 0.83
N VAL A 100 2.84 9.92 0.51
CA VAL A 100 3.20 9.21 -0.72
C VAL A 100 2.57 9.93 -1.91
N THR A 101 3.39 10.56 -2.74
CA THR A 101 2.94 11.29 -3.94
C THR A 101 2.77 10.34 -5.12
N GLU A 102 3.69 9.40 -5.27
CA GLU A 102 3.70 8.41 -6.35
C GLU A 102 4.16 7.07 -5.81
N ALA A 103 3.63 5.99 -6.35
CA ALA A 103 4.12 4.64 -6.07
C ALA A 103 3.79 3.69 -7.21
N ALA A 104 4.65 2.69 -7.42
CA ALA A 104 4.46 1.62 -8.38
C ALA A 104 4.98 0.30 -7.82
N VAL A 105 4.29 -0.79 -8.17
CA VAL A 105 4.80 -2.15 -7.94
C VAL A 105 5.80 -2.44 -9.05
N THR A 106 7.04 -2.76 -8.67
CA THR A 106 8.14 -3.08 -9.59
C THR A 106 8.34 -4.59 -9.75
N ALA A 107 7.91 -5.37 -8.76
CA ALA A 107 7.90 -6.84 -8.83
C ALA A 107 6.78 -7.38 -7.93
N LEU A 108 6.14 -8.47 -8.38
CA LEU A 108 5.13 -9.20 -7.61
C LEU A 108 5.34 -10.70 -7.85
N ASP A 109 5.50 -11.45 -6.77
CA ASP A 109 5.45 -12.91 -6.75
C ASP A 109 4.24 -13.33 -5.93
N THR A 110 3.18 -13.70 -6.62
CA THR A 110 1.91 -14.12 -6.01
C THR A 110 2.04 -15.46 -5.28
N ARG A 111 2.99 -16.30 -5.70
CA ARG A 111 3.23 -17.62 -5.10
C ARG A 111 3.86 -17.50 -3.73
N SER A 112 4.88 -16.66 -3.60
CA SER A 112 5.55 -16.40 -2.31
C SER A 112 4.84 -15.31 -1.48
N GLY A 113 3.84 -14.61 -2.06
CA GLY A 113 3.19 -13.49 -1.42
C GLY A 113 4.16 -12.33 -1.15
N THR A 114 5.05 -12.01 -2.10
CA THR A 114 6.05 -10.95 -1.96
C THR A 114 5.88 -9.91 -3.04
N ALA A 115 6.01 -8.62 -2.71
CA ALA A 115 5.99 -7.53 -3.67
C ALA A 115 7.10 -6.53 -3.38
N LYS A 116 7.61 -5.88 -4.44
CA LYS A 116 8.50 -4.72 -4.35
C LYS A 116 7.79 -3.50 -4.87
N LEU A 117 7.89 -2.41 -4.13
CA LEU A 117 7.37 -1.10 -4.51
C LEU A 117 8.49 -0.08 -4.53
N ILE A 118 8.39 0.86 -5.47
CA ILE A 118 9.12 2.11 -5.41
C ILE A 118 8.10 3.23 -5.16
N ALA A 119 8.45 4.17 -4.29
CA ALA A 119 7.58 5.29 -3.94
C ALA A 119 8.35 6.59 -3.82
N THR A 120 7.71 7.69 -4.23
CA THR A 120 8.15 9.05 -3.92
C THR A 120 7.31 9.57 -2.76
N VAL A 121 8.00 10.03 -1.71
CA VAL A 121 7.37 10.51 -0.48
C VAL A 121 7.81 11.95 -0.22
N ARG A 122 6.84 12.83 -0.01
CA ARG A 122 7.09 14.16 0.55
C ARG A 122 7.07 14.01 2.08
N VAL A 123 8.16 14.42 2.71
CA VAL A 123 8.28 14.37 4.17
C VAL A 123 8.37 15.80 4.70
N GLU A 124 7.43 16.17 5.54
CA GLU A 124 7.44 17.45 6.27
C GLU A 124 7.97 17.17 7.67
N VAL A 125 9.10 17.79 8.03
CA VAL A 125 9.73 17.64 9.34
C VAL A 125 9.58 18.92 10.14
N THR A 126 8.97 18.80 11.31
CA THR A 126 8.86 19.90 12.28
C THR A 126 9.84 19.66 13.42
N PRO A 127 10.95 20.42 13.52
CA PRO A 127 11.89 20.28 14.63
C PRO A 127 11.24 20.57 15.98
N ALA A 128 11.79 19.97 17.05
CA ALA A 128 11.33 20.25 18.41
C ALA A 128 11.43 21.73 18.73
N GLY A 129 10.36 22.33 19.26
CA GLY A 129 10.30 23.75 19.60
C GLY A 129 10.10 24.69 18.41
N SER A 130 10.06 24.20 17.16
CA SER A 130 9.80 25.00 15.96
C SER A 130 8.35 24.89 15.52
N ARG A 131 7.80 25.99 14.97
CA ARG A 131 6.49 26.00 14.31
C ARG A 131 6.60 25.91 12.79
N LYS A 132 7.81 25.99 12.23
CA LYS A 132 8.02 26.04 10.79
C LYS A 132 8.54 24.68 10.30
N PRO A 133 7.74 23.90 9.54
CA PRO A 133 8.20 22.65 8.97
C PRO A 133 9.19 22.88 7.82
N GLY A 134 10.18 21.99 7.72
CA GLY A 134 10.98 21.79 6.52
C GLY A 134 10.33 20.70 5.67
N THR A 135 10.44 20.84 4.35
CA THR A 135 9.91 19.82 3.41
C THR A 135 11.06 19.21 2.64
N ASP A 136 11.07 17.88 2.57
CA ASP A 136 12.02 17.08 1.79
C ASP A 136 11.27 16.07 0.91
N ARG A 137 11.91 15.62 -0.17
CA ARG A 137 11.35 14.60 -1.06
C ARG A 137 12.31 13.40 -1.08
N LYS A 138 11.79 12.23 -0.75
CA LYS A 138 12.57 10.99 -0.70
C LYS A 138 12.01 9.96 -1.67
N ARG A 139 12.91 9.21 -2.31
CA ARG A 139 12.57 8.01 -3.06
C ARG A 139 12.86 6.80 -2.18
N LEU A 140 11.86 5.95 -2.00
CA LEU A 140 11.93 4.78 -1.13
C LEU A 140 11.63 3.51 -1.93
N GLU A 141 12.34 2.44 -1.62
CA GLU A 141 11.99 1.09 -2.02
C GLU A 141 11.44 0.34 -0.81
N ALA A 142 10.31 -0.34 -0.99
CA ALA A 142 9.68 -1.15 0.03
C ALA A 142 9.55 -2.59 -0.44
N VAL A 143 9.86 -3.55 0.43
CA VAL A 143 9.54 -4.96 0.26
C VAL A 143 8.33 -5.27 1.11
N LEU A 144 7.28 -5.78 0.48
CA LEU A 144 6.05 -6.19 1.13
C LEU A 144 5.94 -7.71 1.20
N VAL A 145 5.26 -8.19 2.22
CA VAL A 145 4.89 -9.59 2.37
C VAL A 145 3.41 -9.67 2.72
N ARG A 146 2.69 -10.57 2.04
CA ARG A 146 1.31 -10.88 2.36
C ARG A 146 1.27 -11.76 3.62
N THR A 147 0.58 -11.30 4.64
CA THR A 147 0.42 -11.99 5.92
C THR A 147 -0.73 -13.01 5.85
N GLY A 148 -0.84 -13.89 6.82
CA GLY A 148 -1.83 -14.97 6.81
C GLY A 148 -3.29 -14.49 6.87
N ASP A 149 -3.52 -13.24 7.26
CA ASP A 149 -4.80 -12.52 7.22
C ASP A 149 -5.11 -11.89 5.85
N GLY A 150 -4.19 -12.00 4.88
CA GLY A 150 -4.31 -11.49 3.51
C GLY A 150 -3.83 -10.06 3.32
N GLU A 151 -3.46 -9.34 4.38
CA GLU A 151 -2.93 -7.97 4.30
C GLU A 151 -1.48 -7.94 3.83
N TRP A 152 -1.10 -6.91 3.06
CA TRP A 152 0.28 -6.66 2.69
C TRP A 152 0.95 -5.74 3.71
N LYS A 153 2.04 -6.22 4.35
CA LYS A 153 2.81 -5.45 5.35
C LYS A 153 4.23 -5.23 4.90
N VAL A 154 4.81 -4.10 5.32
CA VAL A 154 6.18 -3.74 4.96
C VAL A 154 7.16 -4.58 5.76
N ARG A 155 8.01 -5.34 5.05
CA ARG A 155 9.08 -6.15 5.63
C ARG A 155 10.41 -5.41 5.69
N ALA A 156 10.66 -4.55 4.69
CA ALA A 156 11.85 -3.71 4.60
C ALA A 156 11.51 -2.40 3.91
N LEU A 157 12.17 -1.33 4.31
CA LEU A 157 12.06 0.00 3.72
C LEU A 157 13.45 0.60 3.63
N SER A 158 13.86 1.03 2.45
CA SER A 158 15.17 1.64 2.19
C SER A 158 15.06 2.87 1.33
N ALA A 159 15.97 3.84 1.54
CA ALA A 159 16.11 4.97 0.65
C ALA A 159 16.81 4.53 -0.64
N VAL A 160 16.31 4.99 -1.78
CA VAL A 160 16.99 4.82 -3.08
C VAL A 160 17.91 6.03 -3.26
N PRO A 161 19.23 5.83 -3.36
CA PRO A 161 20.16 6.94 -3.62
C PRO A 161 19.80 7.63 -4.93
N VAL A 162 19.74 8.96 -4.92
CA VAL A 162 19.64 9.75 -6.16
C VAL A 162 21.08 10.04 -6.57
N GLU A 163 21.53 9.52 -7.71
CA GLU A 163 22.85 9.90 -8.24
C GLU A 163 22.87 11.41 -8.44
N GLY A 164 23.64 12.12 -7.61
CA GLY A 164 23.79 13.58 -7.69
C GLY A 164 23.74 14.30 -6.36
N GLU A 165 23.30 13.70 -5.27
CA GLU A 165 23.39 14.32 -3.94
C GLU A 165 24.78 14.07 -3.37
N LYS A 166 25.70 15.04 -3.65
CA LYS A 166 26.98 15.11 -2.94
C LYS A 166 26.68 15.18 -1.46
N GLU A 167 27.16 14.19 -0.70
CA GLU A 167 27.26 14.27 0.75
C GLU A 167 27.88 15.64 1.09
N GLY A 168 27.08 16.55 1.60
CA GLY A 168 27.53 17.78 2.22
C GLY A 168 28.32 17.38 3.49
N GLY A 169 29.60 17.11 3.31
CA GLY A 169 30.50 16.81 4.40
C GLY A 169 30.48 17.94 5.41
N THR A 170 30.10 17.59 6.61
CA THR A 170 30.31 18.39 7.83
C THR A 170 31.83 18.54 8.02
N ARG A 171 32.29 19.78 7.92
CA ARG A 171 33.55 20.21 8.53
C ARG A 171 33.24 20.90 9.83
#